data_ac57ab4dc6b289b7d25109cce49d54ea
#
_entry.id   ac57ab4dc6b289b7d25109cce49d54ea
#
_cell.length_a   1.000
_cell.length_b   1.000
_cell.length_c   1.000
_cell.angle_alpha   90.00
_cell.angle_beta   90.00
_cell.angle_gamma   90.00
#
_symmetry.space_group_name_H-M   'P 1'
#
loop_
_entity.id
_entity.type
_entity.pdbx_description
1 polymer ?
#
loop_
_entity_poly.entity_id
_entity_poly.type
_entity_poly.pdbx_seq_one_letter_code
_entity_poly.pdbx_strand_id
1 'polypeptide(L)'
;MSHRDGPPPIFEGDDFPYWKIHMEAYLEALDVGILRAASHGFPKPRDATHLQGDEVNYEKWNAKAQNTIFRGLCKDVFNWVRNHKDAHALWSDVCALHEGTKSEREDAIILS
;
A
#
# COMPACT_ATOMS: atom_id res chain seq x y z
N MET A 1 -5.39 23.29 -5.96
CA MET A 1 -5.18 22.64 -7.24
C MET A 1 -4.72 21.24 -7.04
N SER A 2 -5.64 20.34 -7.26
CA SER A 2 -5.36 18.93 -7.01
C SER A 2 -4.27 18.38 -7.91
N HIS A 3 -4.10 18.95 -9.07
CA HIS A 3 -3.14 18.45 -10.03
C HIS A 3 -1.69 18.58 -9.55
N ARG A 4 -1.45 19.35 -8.51
CA ARG A 4 -0.10 19.46 -7.98
C ARG A 4 0.39 18.17 -7.37
N ASP A 5 -0.54 17.29 -7.01
CA ASP A 5 -0.14 16.01 -6.45
C ASP A 5 0.47 15.11 -7.50
N GLY A 6 0.09 15.31 -8.77
CA GLY A 6 0.62 14.51 -9.84
C GLY A 6 0.31 13.04 -9.70
N PRO A 7 1.00 12.21 -10.48
CA PRO A 7 0.84 10.76 -10.35
C PRO A 7 1.58 10.23 -9.13
N PRO A 8 1.18 9.05 -8.64
CA PRO A 8 1.91 8.46 -7.51
C PRO A 8 3.32 8.09 -7.91
N PRO A 9 4.24 8.01 -6.94
CA PRO A 9 5.60 7.56 -7.25
C PRO A 9 5.57 6.12 -7.75
N ILE A 10 6.46 5.81 -8.69
CA ILE A 10 6.47 4.49 -9.30
C ILE A 10 7.66 3.70 -8.79
N PHE A 11 7.39 2.50 -8.27
CA PHE A 11 8.41 1.59 -7.81
C PHE A 11 8.85 0.71 -8.97
N GLU A 12 10.14 0.74 -9.27
CA GLU A 12 10.67 0.00 -10.40
C GLU A 12 11.56 -1.16 -9.97
N GLY A 13 11.50 -1.54 -8.72
CA GLY A 13 12.21 -2.70 -8.25
C GLY A 13 13.46 -2.41 -7.43
N ASP A 14 13.85 -1.16 -7.33
CA ASP A 14 15.02 -0.80 -6.54
C ASP A 14 14.69 0.33 -5.59
N ASP A 15 15.52 0.49 -4.58
CA ASP A 15 15.39 1.54 -3.57
C ASP A 15 13.98 1.57 -2.97
N PHE A 16 13.56 0.42 -2.48
CA PHE A 16 12.22 0.28 -1.91
C PHE A 16 11.98 1.25 -0.76
N PRO A 17 12.90 1.47 0.19
CA PRO A 17 12.61 2.40 1.29
C PRO A 17 12.29 3.80 0.81
N TYR A 18 12.98 4.26 -0.22
CA TYR A 18 12.70 5.57 -0.79
C TYR A 18 11.28 5.64 -1.34
N TRP A 19 10.91 4.63 -2.15
CA TRP A 19 9.57 4.60 -2.72
C TRP A 19 8.50 4.49 -1.64
N LYS A 20 8.76 3.66 -0.64
CA LYS A 20 7.77 3.43 0.42
C LYS A 20 7.42 4.73 1.13
N ILE A 21 8.44 5.50 1.49
CA ILE A 21 8.22 6.77 2.19
C ILE A 21 7.41 7.72 1.31
N HIS A 22 7.77 7.81 0.04
CA HIS A 22 7.07 8.71 -0.87
C HIS A 22 5.64 8.26 -1.14
N MET A 23 5.42 6.95 -1.25
CA MET A 23 4.07 6.45 -1.46
C MET A 23 3.19 6.68 -0.23
N GLU A 24 3.74 6.47 0.96
CA GLU A 24 2.98 6.72 2.18
C GLU A 24 2.61 8.20 2.28
N ALA A 25 3.52 9.08 1.95
CA ALA A 25 3.22 10.50 1.95
C ALA A 25 2.16 10.85 0.91
N TYR A 26 2.23 10.21 -0.23
CA TYR A 26 1.25 10.44 -1.29
C TYR A 26 -0.16 10.01 -0.84
N LEU A 27 -0.24 8.83 -0.24
CA LEU A 27 -1.53 8.32 0.25
C LEU A 27 -2.10 9.23 1.33
N GLU A 28 -1.24 9.68 2.25
CA GLU A 28 -1.68 10.56 3.32
C GLU A 28 -2.20 11.89 2.78
N ALA A 29 -1.54 12.40 1.74
CA ALA A 29 -1.95 13.65 1.13
C ALA A 29 -3.32 13.53 0.46
N LEU A 30 -3.67 12.34 -0.02
CA LEU A 30 -5.00 12.12 -0.56
C LEU A 30 -6.05 12.11 0.54
N ASP A 31 -5.77 11.38 1.60
CA ASP A 31 -6.66 11.29 2.76
C ASP A 31 -5.97 10.40 3.80
N VAL A 32 -5.99 10.84 5.06
CA VAL A 32 -5.42 10.03 6.14
C VAL A 32 -6.05 8.64 6.18
N GLY A 33 -7.36 8.56 5.90
CA GLY A 33 -8.06 7.28 5.88
C GLY A 33 -7.52 6.34 4.80
N ILE A 34 -7.09 6.90 3.67
CA ILE A 34 -6.52 6.09 2.60
C ILE A 34 -5.19 5.49 3.04
N LEU A 35 -4.32 6.29 3.65
CA LEU A 35 -3.07 5.75 4.18
C LEU A 35 -3.33 4.69 5.22
N ARG A 36 -4.28 4.94 6.11
CA ARG A 36 -4.60 3.99 7.17
C ARG A 36 -5.13 2.68 6.61
N ALA A 37 -5.93 2.75 5.55
CA ALA A 37 -6.45 1.55 4.93
C ALA A 37 -5.31 0.65 4.41
N ALA A 38 -4.26 1.27 3.88
CA ALA A 38 -3.12 0.52 3.37
C ALA A 38 -2.22 0.03 4.50
N SER A 39 -1.86 0.91 5.43
CA SER A 39 -0.84 0.59 6.41
C SER A 39 -1.34 -0.27 7.56
N HIS A 40 -2.61 -0.13 7.93
CA HIS A 40 -3.16 -0.85 9.08
C HIS A 40 -4.38 -1.69 8.74
N GLY A 41 -5.08 -1.32 7.66
CA GLY A 41 -6.35 -1.95 7.37
C GLY A 41 -7.41 -1.52 8.37
N PHE A 42 -8.59 -2.05 8.20
CA PHE A 42 -9.69 -1.85 9.11
C PHE A 42 -10.32 -3.20 9.41
N PRO A 43 -10.76 -3.43 10.63
CA PRO A 43 -11.48 -4.66 10.92
C PRO A 43 -12.80 -4.69 10.15
N LYS A 44 -13.17 -5.89 9.71
CA LYS A 44 -14.46 -6.02 9.04
C LYS A 44 -15.58 -5.77 10.03
N PRO A 45 -16.64 -5.07 9.62
CA PRO A 45 -17.79 -4.88 10.52
C PRO A 45 -18.38 -6.24 10.86
N ARG A 46 -18.77 -6.38 12.13
CA ARG A 46 -19.37 -7.63 12.56
C ARG A 46 -20.78 -7.80 11.99
N ASP A 47 -21.44 -6.69 11.76
CA ASP A 47 -22.81 -6.69 11.32
C ASP A 47 -22.97 -5.63 10.25
N ALA A 48 -23.20 -6.09 9.03
CA ALA A 48 -23.29 -5.18 7.89
C ALA A 48 -24.45 -4.20 8.01
N THR A 49 -25.45 -4.51 8.84
CA THR A 49 -26.58 -3.62 9.01
C THR A 49 -26.27 -2.44 9.91
N HIS A 50 -25.11 -2.45 10.56
CA HIS A 50 -24.72 -1.39 11.48
C HIS A 50 -23.50 -0.62 11.03
N LEU A 51 -23.30 -0.50 9.72
CA LEU A 51 -22.19 0.28 9.19
C LEU A 51 -22.42 1.75 9.48
N GLN A 52 -21.45 2.39 10.10
CA GLN A 52 -21.51 3.80 10.44
C GLN A 52 -20.14 4.45 10.38
N GLY A 53 -20.13 5.75 10.15
CA GLY A 53 -18.92 6.53 10.23
C GLY A 53 -17.80 5.98 9.37
N ASP A 54 -16.71 5.62 10.02
CA ASP A 54 -15.53 5.16 9.29
C ASP A 54 -15.78 3.86 8.53
N GLU A 55 -16.69 3.03 9.02
CA GLU A 55 -17.00 1.79 8.34
C GLU A 55 -17.63 2.04 6.97
N VAL A 56 -18.43 3.09 6.88
CA VAL A 56 -19.04 3.44 5.59
C VAL A 56 -17.97 3.89 4.61
N ASN A 57 -16.95 4.58 5.09
CA ASN A 57 -15.90 5.09 4.24
C ASN A 57 -14.80 4.06 3.96
N TYR A 58 -14.74 2.99 4.73
CA TYR A 58 -13.66 2.03 4.61
C TYR A 58 -13.50 1.49 3.20
N GLU A 59 -14.60 1.08 2.59
CA GLU A 59 -14.52 0.52 1.24
C GLU A 59 -14.00 1.55 0.25
N LYS A 60 -14.41 2.78 0.42
CA LYS A 60 -13.95 3.86 -0.45
C LYS A 60 -12.45 4.09 -0.27
N TRP A 61 -12.00 4.17 0.97
CA TRP A 61 -10.57 4.35 1.25
C TRP A 61 -9.76 3.17 0.78
N ASN A 62 -10.27 1.97 1.00
CA ASN A 62 -9.59 0.75 0.59
C ASN A 62 -9.43 0.70 -0.93
N ALA A 63 -10.49 1.00 -1.66
CA ALA A 63 -10.44 0.99 -3.11
C ALA A 63 -9.48 2.04 -3.63
N LYS A 64 -9.51 3.22 -3.04
CA LYS A 64 -8.62 4.30 -3.47
C LYS A 64 -7.17 3.96 -3.20
N ALA A 65 -6.89 3.42 -2.00
CA ALA A 65 -5.53 3.03 -1.64
C ALA A 65 -5.04 1.93 -2.58
N GLN A 66 -5.86 0.93 -2.83
CA GLN A 66 -5.48 -0.18 -3.69
C GLN A 66 -5.16 0.31 -5.09
N ASN A 67 -6.03 1.12 -5.65
CA ASN A 67 -5.81 1.66 -6.99
C ASN A 67 -4.54 2.50 -7.06
N THR A 68 -4.32 3.32 -6.04
CA THR A 68 -3.16 4.20 -6.02
C THR A 68 -1.87 3.39 -5.92
N ILE A 69 -1.86 2.37 -5.08
CA ILE A 69 -0.68 1.50 -4.96
C ILE A 69 -0.42 0.78 -6.28
N PHE A 70 -1.46 0.23 -6.90
CA PHE A 70 -1.29 -0.45 -8.19
C PHE A 70 -0.68 0.49 -9.23
N ARG A 71 -1.13 1.74 -9.27
CA ARG A 71 -0.60 2.71 -10.22
C ARG A 71 0.83 3.09 -9.91
N GLY A 72 1.26 2.88 -8.68
CA GLY A 72 2.63 3.17 -8.27
C GLY A 72 3.59 2.00 -8.42
N LEU A 73 3.17 0.93 -9.08
CA LEU A 73 4.03 -0.23 -9.30
C LEU A 73 4.31 -0.40 -10.79
N CYS A 74 5.56 -0.74 -11.11
CA CYS A 74 5.85 -1.09 -12.49
C CYS A 74 5.16 -2.42 -12.82
N LYS A 75 5.12 -2.72 -14.11
CA LYS A 75 4.35 -3.88 -14.57
C LYS A 75 4.80 -5.17 -13.92
N ASP A 76 6.10 -5.36 -13.78
CA ASP A 76 6.61 -6.61 -13.23
C ASP A 76 6.19 -6.79 -11.78
N VAL A 77 6.33 -5.74 -10.97
CA VAL A 77 5.91 -5.82 -9.57
C VAL A 77 4.40 -5.95 -9.47
N PHE A 78 3.68 -5.20 -10.28
CA PHE A 78 2.22 -5.29 -10.32
C PHE A 78 1.76 -6.74 -10.57
N ASN A 79 2.41 -7.43 -11.49
CA ASN A 79 2.00 -8.79 -11.82
C ASN A 79 2.14 -9.75 -10.64
N TRP A 80 3.04 -9.46 -9.71
CA TRP A 80 3.23 -10.31 -8.53
C TRP A 80 2.12 -10.14 -7.51
N VAL A 81 1.47 -8.97 -7.49
CA VAL A 81 0.53 -8.64 -6.41
C VAL A 81 -0.86 -8.28 -6.92
N ARG A 82 -1.12 -8.44 -8.19
CA ARG A 82 -2.36 -7.95 -8.80
C ARG A 82 -3.62 -8.64 -8.30
N ASN A 83 -3.48 -9.79 -7.67
CA ASN A 83 -4.64 -10.55 -7.22
C ASN A 83 -5.16 -10.13 -5.85
N HIS A 84 -4.47 -9.24 -5.17
CA HIS A 84 -4.95 -8.78 -3.88
C HIS A 84 -6.18 -7.90 -4.03
N LYS A 85 -7.14 -8.08 -3.13
CA LYS A 85 -8.39 -7.32 -3.17
C LYS A 85 -8.54 -6.38 -1.99
N ASP A 86 -7.52 -6.29 -1.16
CA ASP A 86 -7.52 -5.47 0.05
C ASP A 86 -6.24 -4.65 0.05
N ALA A 87 -6.38 -3.35 0.29
CA ALA A 87 -5.21 -2.46 0.26
C ALA A 87 -4.17 -2.86 1.29
N HIS A 88 -4.60 -3.27 2.48
CA HIS A 88 -3.65 -3.66 3.53
C HIS A 88 -2.89 -4.92 3.14
N ALA A 89 -3.59 -5.92 2.61
CA ALA A 89 -2.93 -7.14 2.17
C ALA A 89 -1.96 -6.86 1.03
N LEU A 90 -2.37 -6.00 0.10
CA LEU A 90 -1.53 -5.60 -1.01
C LEU A 90 -0.28 -4.88 -0.50
N TRP A 91 -0.45 -3.90 0.37
CA TRP A 91 0.65 -3.12 0.91
C TRP A 91 1.61 -3.99 1.70
N SER A 92 1.04 -4.88 2.55
CA SER A 92 1.85 -5.78 3.34
C SER A 92 2.69 -6.71 2.46
N ASP A 93 2.10 -7.19 1.37
CA ASP A 93 2.82 -8.10 0.48
C ASP A 93 3.93 -7.38 -0.27
N VAL A 94 3.66 -6.16 -0.75
CA VAL A 94 4.69 -5.38 -1.42
C VAL A 94 5.85 -5.11 -0.46
N CYS A 95 5.53 -4.74 0.78
CA CYS A 95 6.58 -4.50 1.77
C CYS A 95 7.37 -5.77 2.07
N ALA A 96 6.66 -6.88 2.25
CA ALA A 96 7.33 -8.14 2.59
C ALA A 96 8.24 -8.62 1.48
N LEU A 97 7.79 -8.47 0.24
CA LEU A 97 8.60 -8.91 -0.91
C LEU A 97 9.94 -8.21 -0.96
N HIS A 98 9.97 -6.93 -0.59
CA HIS A 98 11.18 -6.15 -0.76
C HIS A 98 11.96 -5.96 0.52
N GLU A 99 11.27 -5.80 1.64
CA GLU A 99 11.95 -5.69 2.92
C GLU A 99 12.46 -7.04 3.38
N GLY A 100 11.64 -8.10 3.19
CA GLY A 100 12.05 -9.44 3.55
C GLY A 100 13.27 -9.89 2.77
N THR A 101 13.27 -9.65 1.47
CA THR A 101 14.39 -10.02 0.62
C THR A 101 15.65 -9.31 1.06
N LYS A 102 15.52 -8.02 1.38
CA LYS A 102 16.67 -7.27 1.84
C LYS A 102 17.19 -7.81 3.15
N SER A 103 16.29 -8.13 4.08
CA SER A 103 16.68 -8.72 5.35
C SER A 103 17.42 -10.03 5.16
N GLU A 104 16.90 -10.86 4.27
CA GLU A 104 17.53 -12.15 4.02
C GLU A 104 18.94 -11.98 3.50
N ARG A 105 19.16 -11.02 2.61
CA ARG A 105 20.48 -10.76 2.07
C ARG A 105 21.42 -10.24 3.14
N GLU A 106 20.92 -9.37 4.00
CA GLU A 106 21.72 -8.84 5.09
C GLU A 106 22.11 -9.94 6.06
N ASP A 107 21.16 -10.82 6.38
CA ASP A 107 21.44 -11.95 7.25
C ASP A 107 22.47 -12.88 6.62
N ALA A 108 22.36 -13.13 5.34
CA ALA A 108 23.31 -13.99 4.65
C ALA A 108 24.71 -13.42 4.70
N ILE A 109 24.82 -12.11 4.55
CA ILE A 109 26.12 -11.45 4.63
C ILE A 109 26.70 -11.58 6.02
N ILE A 110 25.88 -11.37 7.04
CA ILE A 110 26.33 -11.45 8.42
C ILE A 110 26.76 -12.86 8.78
N LEU A 111 26.01 -13.84 8.32
CA LEU A 111 26.28 -15.23 8.64
C LEU A 111 27.45 -15.79 7.86
N SER A 112 27.76 -15.24 6.73
CA SER A 112 28.87 -15.70 5.93
C SER A 112 30.15 -14.98 6.31
#